data_97e9e6c316f8ff257ae1ce6de1501c09
#
_entry.id   97e9e6c316f8ff257ae1ce6de1501c09
#
_cell.length_a   1.000
_cell.length_b   1.000
_cell.length_c   1.000
_cell.angle_alpha   90.00
_cell.angle_beta   90.00
_cell.angle_gamma   90.00
#
_symmetry.space_group_name_H-M   'P 1'
#
loop_
_entity.id
_entity.type
_entity.pdbx_description
1 polymer ?
#
loop_
_entity_poly.entity_id
_entity_poly.type
_entity_poly.pdbx_seq_one_letter_code
_entity_poly.pdbx_strand_id
1 'polypeptide(L)'
;VWPYFEQLLARYRILERQLADPEISADRVAYSKAAREHGQLKRKVQPYLDYQKVEADLAATCELLADESLREEAEAEVAKLEQQREALREKLEDFLLAGEDDYDSLIVEIRAGTGGDEAALFAGDLFEMYSRYARTRGWTVEPLSVAAGDAGGFKEVVFSLSGPDVFQFMRFESGGHRVQRVPATETQGRVHTSAATVAVLPEPDDTQIEIRPQDIHREVMRAGGAGGQHVNKTESAVRLWYKKGTPEEIEVKCQDERSQHKNEAQAMRVLRSRIYEREQQRKHAARAQARKTLIGSGDRSDRIRTYNFPQNRLTDHRINLTLYKLDAIMAGEMEDLFAALRKHDRQQRLEQAGTA
;
A
#
# COMPACT_ATOMS: atom_id res chain seq x y z
N VAL A 1 -9.35 -22.99 4.14
CA VAL A 1 -9.49 -21.64 4.73
C VAL A 1 -8.77 -21.57 6.07
N TRP A 2 -9.04 -22.50 6.96
CA TRP A 2 -8.56 -22.47 8.34
C TRP A 2 -7.05 -22.74 8.56
N PRO A 3 -6.34 -23.61 7.80
CA PRO A 3 -4.90 -23.84 8.00
C PRO A 3 -4.05 -22.57 7.89
N TYR A 4 -4.43 -21.63 7.04
CA TYR A 4 -3.75 -20.34 6.93
C TYR A 4 -3.85 -19.51 8.22
N PHE A 5 -5.05 -19.40 8.81
CA PHE A 5 -5.25 -18.66 10.06
C PHE A 5 -4.62 -19.36 11.26
N GLU A 6 -4.53 -20.67 11.26
CA GLU A 6 -3.82 -21.42 12.30
C GLU A 6 -2.31 -21.12 12.29
N GLN A 7 -1.72 -21.01 11.10
CA GLN A 7 -0.32 -20.58 10.97
C GLN A 7 -0.11 -19.14 11.48
N LEU A 8 -1.01 -18.22 11.13
CA LEU A 8 -0.96 -16.85 11.62
C LEU A 8 -1.12 -16.80 13.16
N LEU A 9 -2.03 -17.57 13.72
CA LEU A 9 -2.24 -17.67 15.16
C LEU A 9 -1.00 -18.23 15.86
N ALA A 10 -0.37 -19.25 15.30
CA ALA A 10 0.88 -19.81 15.85
C ALA A 10 1.99 -18.75 15.87
N ARG A 11 2.15 -17.98 14.77
CA ARG A 11 3.12 -16.89 14.67
C ARG A 11 2.80 -15.76 15.64
N TYR A 12 1.53 -15.39 15.78
CA TYR A 12 1.05 -14.38 16.72
C TYR A 12 1.43 -14.74 18.16
N ARG A 13 1.19 -15.99 18.58
CA ARG A 13 1.56 -16.48 19.92
C ARG A 13 3.07 -16.49 20.17
N ILE A 14 3.88 -16.73 19.13
CA ILE A 14 5.34 -16.63 19.23
C ILE A 14 5.74 -15.18 19.50
N LEU A 15 5.16 -14.23 18.77
CA LEU A 15 5.43 -12.80 18.95
C LEU A 15 4.97 -12.28 20.33
N GLU A 16 3.84 -12.76 20.85
CA GLU A 16 3.41 -12.44 22.23
C GLU A 16 4.45 -12.86 23.26
N ARG A 17 5.03 -14.06 23.10
CA ARG A 17 6.10 -14.54 23.99
C ARG A 17 7.37 -13.71 23.82
N GLN A 18 7.75 -13.38 22.59
CA GLN A 18 8.91 -12.53 22.32
C GLN A 18 8.76 -11.12 22.91
N LEU A 19 7.59 -10.52 22.83
CA LEU A 19 7.32 -9.20 23.41
C LEU A 19 7.31 -9.20 24.95
N ALA A 20 7.04 -10.36 25.56
CA ALA A 20 7.12 -10.57 27.00
C ALA A 20 8.55 -10.88 27.52
N ASP A 21 9.50 -11.13 26.59
CA ASP A 21 10.89 -11.45 26.94
C ASP A 21 11.68 -10.19 27.30
N PRO A 22 12.29 -10.12 28.52
CA PRO A 22 13.11 -9.00 28.92
C PRO A 22 14.32 -8.73 28.03
N GLU A 23 14.92 -9.75 27.40
CA GLU A 23 16.07 -9.60 26.52
C GLU A 23 15.67 -8.86 25.23
N ILE A 24 14.52 -9.15 24.67
CA ILE A 24 14.00 -8.48 23.48
C ILE A 24 13.53 -7.06 23.79
N SER A 25 12.97 -6.84 25.00
CA SER A 25 12.56 -5.49 25.45
C SER A 25 13.76 -4.54 25.59
N ALA A 26 14.96 -5.05 25.84
CA ALA A 26 16.19 -4.26 25.90
C ALA A 26 16.70 -3.82 24.51
N ASP A 27 16.37 -4.56 23.44
CA ASP A 27 16.69 -4.17 22.07
C ASP A 27 15.51 -3.40 21.43
N ARG A 28 15.61 -2.08 21.42
CA ARG A 28 14.56 -1.19 20.88
C ARG A 28 14.19 -1.50 19.43
N VAL A 29 15.14 -1.92 18.59
CA VAL A 29 14.91 -2.19 17.17
C VAL A 29 14.16 -3.52 17.01
N ALA A 30 14.62 -4.57 17.68
CA ALA A 30 13.97 -5.87 17.68
C ALA A 30 12.56 -5.79 18.27
N TYR A 31 12.39 -5.09 19.39
CA TYR A 31 11.09 -4.86 20.01
C TYR A 31 10.11 -4.12 19.10
N SER A 32 10.54 -3.01 18.47
CA SER A 32 9.69 -2.22 17.57
C SER A 32 9.24 -3.04 16.37
N LYS A 33 10.13 -3.87 15.80
CA LYS A 33 9.80 -4.77 14.69
C LYS A 33 8.79 -5.84 15.11
N ALA A 34 9.02 -6.50 16.25
CA ALA A 34 8.10 -7.52 16.78
C ALA A 34 6.74 -6.93 17.14
N ALA A 35 6.69 -5.74 17.76
CA ALA A 35 5.46 -5.05 18.11
C ALA A 35 4.64 -4.66 16.88
N ARG A 36 5.29 -4.19 15.81
CA ARG A 36 4.64 -3.87 14.53
C ARG A 36 4.04 -5.13 13.89
N GLU A 37 4.84 -6.21 13.78
CA GLU A 37 4.37 -7.49 13.23
C GLU A 37 3.20 -8.07 14.05
N HIS A 38 3.31 -8.04 15.38
CA HIS A 38 2.23 -8.45 16.30
C HIS A 38 0.94 -7.65 16.08
N GLY A 39 1.04 -6.32 15.94
CA GLY A 39 -0.11 -5.45 15.66
C GLY A 39 -0.80 -5.76 14.33
N GLN A 40 -0.02 -6.05 13.28
CA GLN A 40 -0.54 -6.46 11.97
C GLN A 40 -1.24 -7.82 12.04
N LEU A 41 -0.61 -8.82 12.69
CA LEU A 41 -1.20 -10.15 12.82
C LEU A 41 -2.45 -10.14 13.70
N LYS A 42 -2.50 -9.33 14.75
CA LYS A 42 -3.66 -9.22 15.63
C LYS A 42 -4.95 -8.94 14.86
N ARG A 43 -4.90 -8.07 13.86
CA ARG A 43 -6.07 -7.70 13.04
C ARG A 43 -6.64 -8.89 12.25
N LYS A 44 -5.78 -9.80 11.79
CA LYS A 44 -6.18 -11.00 11.04
C LYS A 44 -6.57 -12.16 11.96
N VAL A 45 -5.87 -12.29 13.08
CA VAL A 45 -6.06 -13.38 14.06
C VAL A 45 -7.29 -13.14 14.94
N GLN A 46 -7.58 -11.90 15.34
CA GLN A 46 -8.71 -11.61 16.22
C GLN A 46 -10.07 -12.06 15.62
N PRO A 47 -10.42 -11.75 14.36
CA PRO A 47 -11.64 -12.27 13.74
C PRO A 47 -11.70 -13.80 13.68
N TYR A 48 -10.55 -14.48 13.58
CA TYR A 48 -10.50 -15.95 13.60
C TYR A 48 -10.77 -16.51 14.99
N LEU A 49 -10.22 -15.90 16.03
CA LEU A 49 -10.53 -16.26 17.42
C LEU A 49 -12.00 -16.00 17.75
N ASP A 50 -12.54 -14.89 17.30
CA ASP A 50 -13.96 -14.56 17.47
C ASP A 50 -14.86 -15.56 16.75
N TYR A 51 -14.46 -15.99 15.53
CA TYR A 51 -15.15 -17.05 14.78
C TYR A 51 -15.16 -18.39 15.53
N GLN A 52 -13.99 -18.83 16.06
CA GLN A 52 -13.90 -20.06 16.85
C GLN A 52 -14.77 -19.99 18.11
N LYS A 53 -14.82 -18.82 18.76
CA LYS A 53 -15.67 -18.60 19.92
C LYS A 53 -17.15 -18.71 19.56
N VAL A 54 -17.58 -18.05 18.48
CA VAL A 54 -18.99 -18.10 18.02
C VAL A 54 -19.38 -19.52 17.62
N GLU A 55 -18.48 -20.31 17.00
CA GLU A 55 -18.74 -21.73 16.70
C GLU A 55 -18.93 -22.56 17.98
N ALA A 56 -18.10 -22.33 19.00
CA ALA A 56 -18.25 -23.02 20.30
C ALA A 56 -19.54 -22.62 21.01
N ASP A 57 -19.86 -21.32 21.02
CA ASP A 57 -21.08 -20.80 21.64
C ASP A 57 -22.33 -21.35 20.90
N LEU A 58 -22.28 -21.44 19.58
CA LEU A 58 -23.36 -22.00 18.76
C LEU A 58 -23.58 -23.48 19.05
N ALA A 59 -22.48 -24.26 19.16
CA ALA A 59 -22.57 -25.67 19.54
C ALA A 59 -23.22 -25.85 20.93
N ALA A 60 -22.79 -25.05 21.91
CA ALA A 60 -23.34 -25.10 23.26
C ALA A 60 -24.82 -24.68 23.30
N THR A 61 -25.20 -23.64 22.54
CA THR A 61 -26.59 -23.17 22.48
C THR A 61 -27.50 -24.19 21.78
N CYS A 62 -27.00 -24.89 20.74
CA CYS A 62 -27.74 -25.96 20.09
C CYS A 62 -28.06 -27.12 21.02
N GLU A 63 -27.22 -27.44 22.01
CA GLU A 63 -27.52 -28.45 23.00
C GLU A 63 -28.71 -28.05 23.91
N LEU A 64 -28.89 -26.75 24.16
CA LEU A 64 -30.01 -26.23 24.97
C LEU A 64 -31.35 -26.32 24.24
N LEU A 65 -31.40 -26.49 22.92
CA LEU A 65 -32.65 -26.71 22.16
C LEU A 65 -33.39 -28.00 22.57
N ALA A 66 -32.70 -28.93 23.24
CA ALA A 66 -33.30 -30.15 23.76
C ALA A 66 -34.17 -29.90 25.00
N ASP A 67 -33.96 -28.78 25.70
CA ASP A 67 -34.73 -28.39 26.86
C ASP A 67 -35.96 -27.54 26.42
N GLU A 68 -37.15 -28.08 26.68
CA GLU A 68 -38.41 -27.45 26.25
C GLU A 68 -38.65 -26.07 26.91
N SER A 69 -38.07 -25.86 28.12
CA SER A 69 -38.20 -24.61 28.87
C SER A 69 -37.28 -23.49 28.34
N LEU A 70 -36.20 -23.80 27.63
CA LEU A 70 -35.22 -22.87 27.11
C LEU A 70 -35.26 -22.74 25.58
N ARG A 71 -36.12 -23.52 24.91
CA ARG A 71 -36.12 -23.65 23.43
C ARG A 71 -36.29 -22.32 22.72
N GLU A 72 -37.26 -21.50 23.10
CA GLU A 72 -37.55 -20.23 22.43
C GLU A 72 -36.39 -19.24 22.53
N GLU A 73 -35.77 -19.15 23.73
CA GLU A 73 -34.61 -18.31 23.96
C GLU A 73 -33.37 -18.84 23.20
N ALA A 74 -33.17 -20.17 23.19
CA ALA A 74 -32.10 -20.82 22.47
C ALA A 74 -32.23 -20.65 20.94
N GLU A 75 -33.44 -20.75 20.37
CA GLU A 75 -33.69 -20.51 18.93
C GLU A 75 -33.33 -19.05 18.52
N ALA A 76 -33.70 -18.07 19.34
CA ALA A 76 -33.37 -16.67 19.10
C ALA A 76 -31.84 -16.41 19.14
N GLU A 77 -31.14 -17.01 20.12
CA GLU A 77 -29.69 -16.85 20.24
C GLU A 77 -28.95 -17.61 19.14
N VAL A 78 -29.41 -18.80 18.73
CA VAL A 78 -28.85 -19.54 17.56
C VAL A 78 -28.93 -18.68 16.31
N ALA A 79 -30.07 -18.09 16.01
CA ALA A 79 -30.22 -17.23 14.82
C ALA A 79 -29.24 -16.05 14.82
N LYS A 80 -29.02 -15.44 15.98
CA LYS A 80 -28.09 -14.33 16.15
C LYS A 80 -26.63 -14.80 16.00
N LEU A 81 -26.26 -15.93 16.60
CA LEU A 81 -24.93 -16.50 16.48
C LEU A 81 -24.62 -16.96 15.04
N GLU A 82 -25.60 -17.51 14.33
CA GLU A 82 -25.46 -17.85 12.90
C GLU A 82 -25.18 -16.62 12.04
N GLN A 83 -25.88 -15.53 12.29
CA GLN A 83 -25.63 -14.26 11.60
C GLN A 83 -24.21 -13.72 11.89
N GLN A 84 -23.79 -13.79 13.15
CA GLN A 84 -22.43 -13.37 13.54
C GLN A 84 -21.35 -14.28 12.92
N ARG A 85 -21.57 -15.60 12.90
CA ARG A 85 -20.70 -16.57 12.25
C ARG A 85 -20.51 -16.26 10.77
N GLU A 86 -21.59 -16.00 10.04
CA GLU A 86 -21.50 -15.70 8.61
C GLU A 86 -20.78 -14.39 8.34
N ALA A 87 -21.02 -13.34 9.13
CA ALA A 87 -20.31 -12.07 9.02
C ALA A 87 -18.80 -12.22 9.29
N LEU A 88 -18.42 -13.01 10.28
CA LEU A 88 -17.01 -13.30 10.59
C LEU A 88 -16.37 -14.16 9.50
N ARG A 89 -17.09 -15.15 8.97
CA ARG A 89 -16.64 -15.97 7.85
C ARG A 89 -16.37 -15.14 6.62
N GLU A 90 -17.28 -14.24 6.24
CA GLU A 90 -17.08 -13.31 5.14
C GLU A 90 -15.82 -12.46 5.31
N LYS A 91 -15.60 -11.95 6.52
CA LYS A 91 -14.40 -11.17 6.85
C LYS A 91 -13.12 -11.99 6.75
N LEU A 92 -13.13 -13.24 7.18
CA LEU A 92 -11.99 -14.16 7.08
C LEU A 92 -11.69 -14.53 5.62
N GLU A 93 -12.72 -14.77 4.82
CA GLU A 93 -12.56 -15.02 3.39
C GLU A 93 -11.99 -13.79 2.66
N ASP A 94 -12.40 -12.57 3.04
CA ASP A 94 -11.83 -11.34 2.51
C ASP A 94 -10.32 -11.23 2.79
N PHE A 95 -9.86 -11.61 3.99
CA PHE A 95 -8.42 -11.65 4.31
C PHE A 95 -7.65 -12.69 3.49
N LEU A 96 -8.23 -13.84 3.21
CA LEU A 96 -7.60 -14.85 2.34
C LEU A 96 -7.47 -14.35 0.91
N LEU A 97 -8.52 -13.72 0.41
CA LEU A 97 -8.55 -13.19 -0.94
C LEU A 97 -7.68 -11.94 -1.12
N ALA A 98 -7.44 -11.17 -0.05
CA ALA A 98 -6.54 -10.02 -0.07
C ALA A 98 -5.06 -10.44 -0.31
N GLY A 99 -4.70 -11.68 0.04
CA GLY A 99 -3.34 -12.20 -0.14
C GLY A 99 -2.30 -11.51 0.74
N GLU A 100 -1.05 -11.48 0.26
CA GLU A 100 0.07 -10.78 0.94
C GLU A 100 0.00 -9.25 0.75
N ASP A 101 -0.88 -8.76 -0.12
CA ASP A 101 -1.00 -7.35 -0.51
C ASP A 101 -1.87 -6.53 0.47
N ASP A 102 -1.67 -6.70 1.77
CA ASP A 102 -2.38 -5.92 2.80
C ASP A 102 -1.45 -4.85 3.37
N TYR A 103 -1.48 -3.69 2.74
CA TYR A 103 -0.65 -2.55 3.12
C TYR A 103 -1.44 -1.57 3.99
N ASP A 104 -0.86 -1.19 5.13
CA ASP A 104 -1.41 -0.17 6.05
C ASP A 104 -1.09 1.26 5.61
N SER A 105 -0.25 1.44 4.58
CA SER A 105 0.11 2.74 4.02
C SER A 105 0.24 2.69 2.51
N LEU A 106 -0.31 3.70 1.85
CA LEU A 106 -0.36 3.84 0.40
C LEU A 106 0.11 5.22 -0.02
N ILE A 107 0.70 5.30 -1.21
CA ILE A 107 0.90 6.56 -1.93
C ILE A 107 -0.18 6.65 -2.99
N VAL A 108 -0.97 7.71 -2.94
CA VAL A 108 -1.99 8.04 -3.94
C VAL A 108 -1.52 9.23 -4.75
N GLU A 109 -1.47 9.06 -6.06
CA GLU A 109 -1.16 10.12 -7.02
C GLU A 109 -2.42 10.44 -7.83
N ILE A 110 -2.81 11.71 -7.88
CA ILE A 110 -3.89 12.20 -8.74
C ILE A 110 -3.29 13.19 -9.71
N ARG A 111 -3.51 12.99 -11.01
CA ARG A 111 -3.04 13.88 -12.06
C ARG A 111 -4.18 14.35 -12.94
N ALA A 112 -4.19 15.63 -13.26
CA ALA A 112 -5.05 16.17 -14.30
C ALA A 112 -4.70 15.53 -15.64
N GLY A 113 -5.71 14.98 -16.30
CA GLY A 113 -5.61 14.40 -17.64
C GLY A 113 -6.09 15.39 -18.72
N THR A 114 -6.84 14.87 -19.70
CA THR A 114 -7.40 15.68 -20.76
C THR A 114 -8.50 16.60 -20.26
N GLY A 115 -8.38 17.92 -20.42
CA GLY A 115 -9.42 18.90 -20.03
C GLY A 115 -8.90 20.24 -19.52
N GLY A 116 -7.57 20.43 -19.49
CA GLY A 116 -6.97 21.71 -19.05
C GLY A 116 -7.31 22.05 -17.60
N ASP A 117 -7.69 23.30 -17.35
CA ASP A 117 -8.01 23.79 -16.00
C ASP A 117 -9.13 23.00 -15.31
N GLU A 118 -10.14 22.57 -16.08
CA GLU A 118 -11.23 21.76 -15.53
C GLU A 118 -10.74 20.39 -15.02
N ALA A 119 -9.78 19.78 -15.69
CA ALA A 119 -9.16 18.54 -15.22
C ALA A 119 -8.37 18.77 -13.92
N ALA A 120 -7.73 19.93 -13.77
CA ALA A 120 -7.02 20.31 -12.54
C ALA A 120 -8.00 20.56 -11.38
N LEU A 121 -9.12 21.23 -11.63
CA LEU A 121 -10.18 21.41 -10.64
C LEU A 121 -10.76 20.07 -10.19
N PHE A 122 -11.03 19.18 -11.16
CA PHE A 122 -11.55 17.84 -10.84
C PHE A 122 -10.55 16.99 -10.06
N ALA A 123 -9.25 17.10 -10.33
CA ALA A 123 -8.22 16.45 -9.51
C ALA A 123 -8.25 16.94 -8.05
N GLY A 124 -8.51 18.23 -7.84
CA GLY A 124 -8.74 18.81 -6.51
C GLY A 124 -9.97 18.22 -5.82
N ASP A 125 -11.09 18.11 -6.54
CA ASP A 125 -12.34 17.52 -6.02
C ASP A 125 -12.14 16.05 -5.61
N LEU A 126 -11.40 15.26 -6.41
CA LEU A 126 -11.07 13.87 -6.07
C LEU A 126 -10.22 13.79 -4.80
N PHE A 127 -9.21 14.65 -4.67
CA PHE A 127 -8.38 14.71 -3.46
C PHE A 127 -9.23 15.04 -2.23
N GLU A 128 -10.15 16.00 -2.35
CA GLU A 128 -11.04 16.37 -1.25
C GLU A 128 -12.01 15.23 -0.89
N MET A 129 -12.60 14.57 -1.88
CA MET A 129 -13.46 13.40 -1.72
C MET A 129 -12.75 12.29 -0.94
N TYR A 130 -11.52 11.91 -1.35
CA TYR A 130 -10.74 10.89 -0.66
C TYR A 130 -10.30 11.34 0.75
N SER A 131 -9.97 12.62 0.93
CA SER A 131 -9.61 13.15 2.23
C SER A 131 -10.78 13.13 3.22
N ARG A 132 -12.01 13.39 2.75
CA ARG A 132 -13.23 13.30 3.55
C ARG A 132 -13.52 11.85 3.92
N TYR A 133 -13.45 10.94 2.95
CA TYR A 133 -13.64 9.50 3.21
C TYR A 133 -12.59 8.97 4.19
N ALA A 134 -11.34 9.35 4.03
CA ALA A 134 -10.26 8.96 4.96
C ALA A 134 -10.57 9.37 6.41
N ARG A 135 -11.11 10.58 6.63
CA ARG A 135 -11.52 11.04 7.96
C ARG A 135 -12.63 10.19 8.57
N THR A 136 -13.63 9.77 7.78
CA THR A 136 -14.71 8.90 8.29
C THR A 136 -14.20 7.51 8.67
N ARG A 137 -13.11 7.04 8.01
CA ARG A 137 -12.45 5.76 8.29
C ARG A 137 -11.37 5.85 9.38
N GLY A 138 -11.06 7.05 9.88
CA GLY A 138 -9.98 7.27 10.83
C GLY A 138 -8.59 7.09 10.23
N TRP A 139 -8.44 7.25 8.91
CA TRP A 139 -7.15 7.20 8.23
C TRP A 139 -6.45 8.55 8.28
N THR A 140 -5.12 8.52 8.26
CA THR A 140 -4.29 9.72 8.19
C THR A 140 -3.99 10.04 6.73
N VAL A 141 -4.13 11.32 6.36
CA VAL A 141 -3.80 11.86 5.04
C VAL A 141 -2.63 12.81 5.19
N GLU A 142 -1.53 12.55 4.50
CA GLU A 142 -0.34 13.40 4.51
C GLU A 142 0.05 13.79 3.09
N PRO A 143 -0.09 15.07 2.69
CA PRO A 143 0.38 15.55 1.39
C PRO A 143 1.91 15.45 1.27
N LEU A 144 2.39 14.81 0.20
CA LEU A 144 3.82 14.64 -0.08
C LEU A 144 4.31 15.64 -1.13
N SER A 145 3.52 15.86 -2.19
CA SER A 145 3.85 16.80 -3.27
C SER A 145 2.59 17.36 -3.89
N VAL A 146 2.62 18.65 -4.22
CA VAL A 146 1.49 19.37 -4.82
C VAL A 146 1.98 20.28 -5.93
N ALA A 147 1.43 20.10 -7.14
CA ALA A 147 1.57 21.02 -8.25
C ALA A 147 0.22 21.69 -8.52
N ALA A 148 0.08 22.95 -8.17
CA ALA A 148 -1.16 23.71 -8.32
C ALA A 148 -1.55 23.91 -9.79
N GLY A 149 -2.85 23.95 -10.07
CA GLY A 149 -3.42 24.35 -11.35
C GLY A 149 -3.47 25.87 -11.49
N ASP A 150 -3.45 26.37 -12.72
CA ASP A 150 -3.41 27.82 -13.00
C ASP A 150 -4.75 28.50 -12.64
N ALA A 151 -5.87 27.79 -12.76
CA ALA A 151 -7.22 28.25 -12.38
C ALA A 151 -7.71 27.66 -11.06
N GLY A 152 -6.80 27.13 -10.22
CA GLY A 152 -7.10 26.39 -9.00
C GLY A 152 -7.05 24.87 -9.22
N GLY A 153 -7.33 24.10 -8.17
CA GLY A 153 -7.16 22.65 -8.19
C GLY A 153 -5.70 22.24 -8.31
N PHE A 154 -5.44 21.02 -8.82
CA PHE A 154 -4.10 20.44 -8.90
C PHE A 154 -3.79 19.88 -10.29
N LYS A 155 -2.66 20.28 -10.88
CA LYS A 155 -2.06 19.58 -12.01
C LYS A 155 -1.62 18.18 -11.60
N GLU A 156 -1.08 18.09 -10.38
CA GLU A 156 -0.70 16.84 -9.74
C GLU A 156 -0.78 17.01 -8.21
N VAL A 157 -1.30 16.02 -7.52
CA VAL A 157 -1.21 15.90 -6.07
C VAL A 157 -0.82 14.48 -5.70
N VAL A 158 0.20 14.35 -4.85
CA VAL A 158 0.69 13.09 -4.30
C VAL A 158 0.56 13.16 -2.79
N PHE A 159 -0.08 12.18 -2.20
CA PHE A 159 -0.28 12.12 -0.75
C PHE A 159 -0.19 10.68 -0.25
N SER A 160 0.20 10.52 1.00
CA SER A 160 0.15 9.26 1.72
C SER A 160 -1.22 9.10 2.38
N LEU A 161 -1.73 7.88 2.36
CA LEU A 161 -2.90 7.43 3.09
C LEU A 161 -2.49 6.27 3.99
N SER A 162 -2.63 6.43 5.30
CA SER A 162 -2.27 5.38 6.26
C SER A 162 -3.40 5.09 7.24
N GLY A 163 -3.63 3.82 7.49
CA GLY A 163 -4.65 3.34 8.40
C GLY A 163 -5.06 1.89 8.15
N PRO A 164 -5.92 1.32 9.01
CA PRO A 164 -6.35 -0.06 8.87
C PRO A 164 -7.12 -0.27 7.56
N ASP A 165 -6.81 -1.39 6.89
CA ASP A 165 -7.50 -1.87 5.68
C ASP A 165 -7.48 -0.88 4.49
N VAL A 166 -6.63 0.16 4.52
CA VAL A 166 -6.62 1.23 3.51
C VAL A 166 -6.44 0.68 2.09
N PHE A 167 -5.60 -0.34 1.91
CA PHE A 167 -5.38 -0.97 0.61
C PHE A 167 -6.62 -1.69 0.09
N GLN A 168 -7.37 -2.36 0.97
CA GLN A 168 -8.56 -3.13 0.59
C GLN A 168 -9.66 -2.27 -0.04
N PHE A 169 -9.71 -0.98 0.28
CA PHE A 169 -10.65 -0.01 -0.28
C PHE A 169 -10.04 0.76 -1.45
N MET A 170 -8.86 1.35 -1.24
CA MET A 170 -8.29 2.30 -2.18
C MET A 170 -7.71 1.65 -3.45
N ARG A 171 -7.35 0.38 -3.45
CA ARG A 171 -6.87 -0.34 -4.64
C ARG A 171 -7.80 -0.25 -5.84
N PHE A 172 -9.11 -0.08 -5.60
CA PHE A 172 -10.11 0.06 -6.64
C PHE A 172 -10.14 1.45 -7.29
N GLU A 173 -9.39 2.41 -6.77
CA GLU A 173 -9.37 3.78 -7.29
C GLU A 173 -8.34 3.99 -8.40
N SER A 174 -7.42 3.04 -8.63
CA SER A 174 -6.44 3.15 -9.71
C SER A 174 -7.09 3.09 -11.08
N GLY A 175 -6.85 4.13 -11.91
CA GLY A 175 -7.34 4.22 -13.28
C GLY A 175 -7.75 5.62 -13.70
N GLY A 176 -8.47 5.69 -14.84
CA GLY A 176 -9.00 6.93 -15.40
C GLY A 176 -10.36 7.30 -14.80
N HIS A 177 -10.52 8.52 -14.33
CA HIS A 177 -11.76 9.09 -13.80
C HIS A 177 -12.25 10.18 -14.74
N ARG A 178 -13.48 10.08 -15.21
CA ARG A 178 -14.08 11.03 -16.15
C ARG A 178 -15.15 11.86 -15.47
N VAL A 179 -15.06 13.19 -15.60
CA VAL A 179 -16.08 14.11 -15.11
C VAL A 179 -16.88 14.70 -16.28
N GLN A 180 -18.17 14.88 -16.06
CA GLN A 180 -19.11 15.57 -16.94
C GLN A 180 -19.85 16.62 -16.11
N ARG A 181 -19.50 17.91 -16.31
CA ARG A 181 -20.16 19.05 -15.67
C ARG A 181 -19.96 20.31 -16.49
N VAL A 182 -20.69 21.37 -16.14
CA VAL A 182 -20.39 22.73 -16.63
C VAL A 182 -19.24 23.25 -15.76
N PRO A 183 -18.04 23.50 -16.35
CA PRO A 183 -16.91 24.02 -15.59
C PRO A 183 -17.19 25.39 -14.98
N ALA A 184 -16.53 25.72 -13.88
CA ALA A 184 -16.58 27.08 -13.32
C ALA A 184 -16.01 28.13 -14.27
N THR A 185 -15.17 27.73 -15.23
CA THR A 185 -14.56 28.57 -16.28
C THR A 185 -15.41 28.71 -17.54
N GLU A 186 -16.53 27.99 -17.65
CA GLU A 186 -17.42 28.00 -18.83
C GLU A 186 -18.50 29.08 -18.70
N THR A 187 -18.54 30.02 -19.63
CA THR A 187 -19.48 31.15 -19.62
C THR A 187 -20.77 30.89 -20.37
N GLN A 188 -20.83 29.86 -21.25
CA GLN A 188 -22.00 29.55 -22.10
C GLN A 188 -22.82 28.37 -21.57
N GLY A 189 -22.50 27.84 -20.38
CA GLY A 189 -23.27 26.75 -19.75
C GLY A 189 -23.14 25.38 -20.43
N ARG A 190 -22.13 25.17 -21.28
CA ARG A 190 -21.92 23.90 -21.98
C ARG A 190 -21.31 22.85 -21.04
N VAL A 191 -21.83 21.62 -21.09
CA VAL A 191 -21.26 20.50 -20.37
C VAL A 191 -19.94 20.08 -21.00
N HIS A 192 -18.84 20.15 -20.24
CA HIS A 192 -17.55 19.65 -20.67
C HIS A 192 -17.31 18.25 -20.13
N THR A 193 -16.45 17.52 -20.83
CA THR A 193 -15.95 16.22 -20.39
C THR A 193 -14.45 16.32 -20.19
N SER A 194 -14.03 16.16 -18.94
CA SER A 194 -12.62 16.17 -18.53
C SER A 194 -12.25 14.86 -17.84
N ALA A 195 -10.98 14.59 -17.69
CA ALA A 195 -10.48 13.38 -17.06
C ALA A 195 -9.33 13.68 -16.09
N ALA A 196 -9.25 12.88 -15.05
CA ALA A 196 -8.09 12.80 -14.16
C ALA A 196 -7.67 11.33 -14.03
N THR A 197 -6.43 11.09 -13.70
CA THR A 197 -5.92 9.74 -13.42
C THR A 197 -5.56 9.59 -11.96
N VAL A 198 -5.87 8.45 -11.39
CA VAL A 198 -5.52 8.10 -10.02
C VAL A 198 -4.63 6.87 -10.06
N ALA A 199 -3.50 6.91 -9.35
CA ALA A 199 -2.67 5.75 -9.09
C ALA A 199 -2.58 5.51 -7.60
N VAL A 200 -2.85 4.29 -7.18
CA VAL A 200 -2.72 3.83 -5.80
C VAL A 200 -1.59 2.83 -5.75
N LEU A 201 -0.53 3.15 -5.02
CA LEU A 201 0.69 2.36 -4.92
C LEU A 201 0.96 2.05 -3.46
N PRO A 202 1.42 0.83 -3.11
CA PRO A 202 1.85 0.56 -1.74
C PRO A 202 3.02 1.48 -1.38
N GLU A 203 2.99 2.02 -0.16
CA GLU A 203 4.13 2.72 0.39
C GLU A 203 5.17 1.69 0.82
N PRO A 204 6.39 1.70 0.24
CA PRO A 204 7.40 0.73 0.60
C PRO A 204 7.90 1.01 2.01
N ASP A 205 8.08 -0.06 2.77
CA ASP A 205 8.82 0.03 4.02
C ASP A 205 10.21 0.61 3.76
N ASP A 206 10.66 1.51 4.65
CA ASP A 206 12.05 1.97 4.70
C ASP A 206 12.96 0.78 5.04
N THR A 207 13.23 -0.05 4.04
CA THR A 207 14.22 -1.10 4.17
C THR A 207 15.59 -0.43 4.26
N GLN A 208 16.15 -0.41 5.45
CA GLN A 208 17.56 -0.09 5.64
C GLN A 208 18.35 -1.05 4.77
N ILE A 209 19.14 -0.51 3.84
CA ILE A 209 19.98 -1.33 2.96
C ILE A 209 21.08 -1.91 3.83
N GLU A 210 20.97 -3.18 4.18
CA GLU A 210 21.98 -3.90 4.94
C GLU A 210 23.10 -4.32 4.00
N ILE A 211 24.26 -3.65 4.13
CA ILE A 211 25.47 -4.00 3.38
C ILE A 211 26.26 -5.01 4.22
N ARG A 212 26.20 -6.27 3.83
CA ARG A 212 26.89 -7.34 4.54
C ARG A 212 28.38 -7.31 4.20
N PRO A 213 29.29 -7.49 5.18
CA PRO A 213 30.73 -7.51 4.94
C PRO A 213 31.19 -8.54 3.88
N GLN A 214 30.47 -9.66 3.78
CA GLN A 214 30.73 -10.72 2.80
C GLN A 214 30.42 -10.30 1.34
N ASP A 215 29.60 -9.30 1.13
CA ASP A 215 29.24 -8.79 -0.21
C ASP A 215 30.29 -7.79 -0.72
N ILE A 216 31.29 -7.42 0.12
CA ILE A 216 32.31 -6.47 -0.20
C ILE A 216 33.63 -7.20 -0.46
N HIS A 217 34.17 -7.08 -1.67
CA HIS A 217 35.52 -7.52 -2.00
C HIS A 217 36.43 -6.32 -1.98
N ARG A 218 37.60 -6.47 -1.28
CA ARG A 218 38.62 -5.43 -1.11
C ARG A 218 39.90 -5.83 -1.81
N GLU A 219 40.47 -4.89 -2.53
CA GLU A 219 41.80 -4.99 -3.12
C GLU A 219 42.65 -3.74 -2.81
N VAL A 220 43.89 -3.93 -2.52
CA VAL A 220 44.86 -2.86 -2.25
C VAL A 220 45.81 -2.77 -3.42
N MET A 221 46.12 -1.56 -3.86
CA MET A 221 46.99 -1.34 -5.01
C MET A 221 47.83 -0.11 -4.79
N ARG A 222 48.86 0.04 -5.64
CA ARG A 222 49.66 1.27 -5.70
C ARG A 222 48.83 2.38 -6.32
N ALA A 223 48.98 3.59 -5.78
CA ALA A 223 48.32 4.74 -6.36
C ALA A 223 48.92 5.04 -7.74
N GLY A 224 48.09 5.33 -8.72
CA GLY A 224 48.49 5.73 -10.09
C GLY A 224 48.51 7.25 -10.18
N GLY A 225 49.52 7.79 -10.87
CA GLY A 225 49.66 9.23 -11.15
C GLY A 225 51.09 9.76 -11.03
N ALA A 226 51.29 11.04 -11.37
CA ALA A 226 52.57 11.73 -11.20
C ALA A 226 52.88 11.87 -9.71
N GLY A 227 53.91 11.20 -9.19
CA GLY A 227 54.26 11.21 -7.78
C GLY A 227 55.71 10.75 -7.52
N GLY A 228 56.24 11.10 -6.38
CA GLY A 228 57.58 10.73 -5.91
C GLY A 228 57.67 9.28 -5.42
N GLN A 229 58.77 8.98 -4.75
CA GLN A 229 59.17 7.62 -4.31
C GLN A 229 58.07 6.93 -3.42
N HIS A 230 57.27 7.70 -2.69
CA HIS A 230 56.21 7.20 -1.81
C HIS A 230 55.04 6.61 -2.61
N VAL A 231 54.57 7.29 -3.67
CA VAL A 231 53.46 6.87 -4.52
C VAL A 231 53.77 5.56 -5.25
N ASN A 232 55.00 5.39 -5.66
CA ASN A 232 55.44 4.23 -6.45
C ASN A 232 55.77 2.99 -5.62
N LYS A 233 56.00 3.13 -4.29
CA LYS A 233 56.39 2.01 -3.42
C LYS A 233 55.28 1.56 -2.46
N THR A 234 54.34 2.45 -2.10
CA THR A 234 53.35 2.17 -1.06
C THR A 234 52.01 1.81 -1.67
N GLU A 235 51.40 0.73 -1.21
CA GLU A 235 50.04 0.31 -1.63
C GLU A 235 48.99 1.06 -0.79
N SER A 236 48.81 2.36 -1.08
CA SER A 236 47.87 3.21 -0.38
C SER A 236 46.48 3.32 -1.02
N ALA A 237 46.39 2.97 -2.31
CA ALA A 237 45.11 2.99 -3.03
C ALA A 237 44.25 1.76 -2.66
N VAL A 238 42.96 1.99 -2.48
CA VAL A 238 41.98 0.96 -2.14
C VAL A 238 40.90 0.90 -3.21
N ARG A 239 40.57 -0.32 -3.62
CA ARG A 239 39.47 -0.62 -4.52
C ARG A 239 38.49 -1.55 -3.81
N LEU A 240 37.23 -1.18 -3.82
CA LEU A 240 36.17 -1.96 -3.24
C LEU A 240 35.15 -2.33 -4.32
N TRP A 241 34.68 -3.56 -4.27
CA TRP A 241 33.56 -4.03 -5.09
C TRP A 241 32.43 -4.49 -4.16
N TYR A 242 31.23 -4.10 -4.50
CA TYR A 242 30.02 -4.68 -3.94
C TYR A 242 29.53 -5.75 -4.91
N LYS A 243 29.27 -6.97 -4.42
CA LYS A 243 28.79 -8.13 -5.20
C LYS A 243 29.63 -8.37 -6.48
N LYS A 244 30.96 -8.46 -6.34
CA LYS A 244 31.87 -8.66 -7.45
C LYS A 244 31.51 -9.86 -8.32
N GLY A 245 31.51 -9.69 -9.65
CA GLY A 245 31.21 -10.74 -10.63
C GLY A 245 29.70 -10.98 -10.84
N THR A 246 28.84 -10.14 -10.31
CA THR A 246 27.39 -10.19 -10.54
C THR A 246 26.92 -9.01 -11.37
N PRO A 247 25.70 -9.06 -11.98
CA PRO A 247 25.12 -7.89 -12.66
C PRO A 247 24.91 -6.68 -11.74
N GLU A 248 24.96 -6.89 -10.43
CA GLU A 248 24.81 -5.85 -9.41
C GLU A 248 26.15 -5.28 -8.94
N GLU A 249 27.25 -5.59 -9.62
CA GLU A 249 28.58 -5.11 -9.26
C GLU A 249 28.67 -3.58 -9.25
N ILE A 250 29.24 -3.04 -8.17
CA ILE A 250 29.60 -1.62 -8.05
C ILE A 250 31.05 -1.55 -7.64
N GLU A 251 31.90 -0.92 -8.46
CA GLU A 251 33.31 -0.69 -8.19
C GLU A 251 33.53 0.75 -7.71
N VAL A 252 34.31 0.89 -6.65
CA VAL A 252 34.78 2.18 -6.13
C VAL A 252 36.30 2.09 -5.90
N LYS A 253 37.03 3.04 -6.47
CA LYS A 253 38.47 3.21 -6.26
C LYS A 253 38.73 4.53 -5.53
N CYS A 254 39.57 4.52 -4.50
CA CYS A 254 40.00 5.71 -3.78
C CYS A 254 41.53 5.69 -3.59
N GLN A 255 42.17 6.81 -3.93
CA GLN A 255 43.63 6.97 -3.85
C GLN A 255 44.07 8.38 -3.45
N ASP A 256 43.18 9.18 -2.89
CA ASP A 256 43.35 10.63 -2.69
C ASP A 256 44.26 10.92 -1.48
N GLU A 257 44.24 10.04 -0.49
CA GLU A 257 45.00 10.19 0.74
C GLU A 257 46.26 9.31 0.77
N ARG A 258 47.25 9.73 1.54
CA ARG A 258 48.47 8.94 1.76
C ARG A 258 48.26 7.70 2.64
N SER A 259 47.17 7.69 3.42
CA SER A 259 46.82 6.62 4.35
C SER A 259 45.84 5.65 3.70
N GLN A 260 46.20 4.38 3.62
CA GLN A 260 45.36 3.30 3.16
C GLN A 260 44.03 3.23 3.92
N HIS A 261 44.04 3.37 5.26
CA HIS A 261 42.82 3.35 6.09
C HIS A 261 41.88 4.50 5.80
N LYS A 262 42.41 5.71 5.51
CA LYS A 262 41.60 6.85 5.12
C LYS A 262 40.94 6.66 3.76
N ASN A 263 41.71 6.13 2.78
CA ASN A 263 41.20 5.78 1.46
C ASN A 263 40.11 4.69 1.54
N GLU A 264 40.30 3.69 2.41
CA GLU A 264 39.31 2.65 2.65
C GLU A 264 38.00 3.22 3.25
N ALA A 265 38.11 4.05 4.28
CA ALA A 265 36.94 4.69 4.89
C ALA A 265 36.20 5.60 3.90
N GLN A 266 36.91 6.30 3.03
CA GLN A 266 36.35 7.12 1.97
C GLN A 266 35.69 6.27 0.87
N ALA A 267 36.37 5.23 0.40
CA ALA A 267 35.83 4.28 -0.59
C ALA A 267 34.53 3.62 -0.07
N MET A 268 34.49 3.25 1.22
CA MET A 268 33.32 2.68 1.85
C MET A 268 32.14 3.66 1.89
N ARG A 269 32.39 4.94 2.19
CA ARG A 269 31.34 5.98 2.15
C ARG A 269 30.77 6.15 0.75
N VAL A 270 31.64 6.25 -0.26
CA VAL A 270 31.23 6.38 -1.66
C VAL A 270 30.48 5.14 -2.13
N LEU A 271 30.94 3.94 -1.73
CA LEU A 271 30.27 2.69 -2.06
C LEU A 271 28.86 2.64 -1.49
N ARG A 272 28.67 3.01 -0.22
CA ARG A 272 27.34 3.08 0.42
C ARG A 272 26.41 4.05 -0.30
N SER A 273 26.91 5.23 -0.68
CA SER A 273 26.14 6.23 -1.42
C SER A 273 25.69 5.67 -2.78
N ARG A 274 26.57 5.03 -3.54
CA ARG A 274 26.24 4.43 -4.85
C ARG A 274 25.26 3.27 -4.75
N ILE A 275 25.38 2.42 -3.71
CA ILE A 275 24.43 1.34 -3.46
C ILE A 275 23.05 1.94 -3.16
N TYR A 276 22.99 2.97 -2.31
CA TYR A 276 21.75 3.67 -1.98
C TYR A 276 21.09 4.31 -3.21
N GLU A 277 21.85 5.06 -4.01
CA GLU A 277 21.36 5.68 -5.25
C GLU A 277 20.80 4.64 -6.22
N ARG A 278 21.52 3.54 -6.42
CA ARG A 278 21.08 2.46 -7.31
C ARG A 278 19.78 1.80 -6.86
N GLU A 279 19.64 1.55 -5.57
CA GLU A 279 18.41 0.97 -5.02
C GLU A 279 17.24 1.95 -5.11
N GLN A 280 17.49 3.24 -4.89
CA GLN A 280 16.49 4.29 -5.12
C GLN A 280 16.05 4.35 -6.59
N GLN A 281 16.99 4.31 -7.52
CA GLN A 281 16.67 4.29 -8.95
C GLN A 281 15.85 3.05 -9.33
N ARG A 282 16.19 1.87 -8.78
CA ARG A 282 15.45 0.63 -8.99
C ARG A 282 14.02 0.73 -8.45
N LYS A 283 13.85 1.25 -7.24
CA LYS A 283 12.54 1.49 -6.64
C LYS A 283 11.73 2.50 -7.48
N HIS A 284 12.35 3.58 -7.94
CA HIS A 284 11.69 4.56 -8.81
C HIS A 284 11.26 3.95 -10.16
N ALA A 285 12.12 3.16 -10.80
CA ALA A 285 11.79 2.48 -12.05
C ALA A 285 10.63 1.48 -11.88
N ALA A 286 10.66 0.67 -10.82
CA ALA A 286 9.58 -0.26 -10.50
C ALA A 286 8.25 0.46 -10.25
N ARG A 287 8.25 1.57 -9.48
CA ARG A 287 7.07 2.41 -9.26
C ARG A 287 6.54 3.02 -10.55
N ALA A 288 7.44 3.56 -11.40
CA ALA A 288 7.04 4.14 -12.68
C ALA A 288 6.39 3.09 -13.59
N GLN A 289 6.92 1.88 -13.61
CA GLN A 289 6.34 0.77 -14.37
C GLN A 289 4.99 0.33 -13.81
N ALA A 290 4.88 0.14 -12.51
CA ALA A 290 3.62 -0.21 -11.84
C ALA A 290 2.54 0.86 -12.10
N ARG A 291 2.89 2.16 -11.97
CA ARG A 291 1.99 3.26 -12.29
C ARG A 291 1.52 3.21 -13.74
N LYS A 292 2.42 3.00 -14.71
CA LYS A 292 2.07 2.93 -16.13
C LYS A 292 1.05 1.82 -16.40
N THR A 293 1.17 0.69 -15.72
CA THR A 293 0.24 -0.44 -15.84
C THR A 293 -1.14 -0.11 -15.22
N LEU A 294 -1.17 0.63 -14.10
CA LEU A 294 -2.41 0.95 -13.37
C LEU A 294 -3.24 2.07 -14.01
N ILE A 295 -2.59 3.06 -14.65
CA ILE A 295 -3.26 4.28 -15.14
C ILE A 295 -3.77 4.12 -16.59
N GLY A 296 -3.19 3.21 -17.37
CA GLY A 296 -3.47 3.13 -18.80
C GLY A 296 -2.98 4.36 -19.57
N SER A 297 -3.72 4.78 -20.61
CA SER A 297 -3.35 5.93 -21.48
C SER A 297 -3.68 7.30 -20.89
N GLY A 298 -4.53 7.39 -19.86
CA GLY A 298 -5.07 8.66 -19.34
C GLY A 298 -6.04 9.37 -20.28
N ASP A 299 -6.48 8.72 -21.36
CA ASP A 299 -7.47 9.25 -22.30
C ASP A 299 -8.89 9.16 -21.70
N ARG A 300 -9.80 10.01 -22.18
CA ARG A 300 -11.23 10.01 -21.80
C ARG A 300 -11.95 8.69 -22.11
N SER A 301 -11.44 7.93 -23.08
CA SER A 301 -11.95 6.60 -23.46
C SER A 301 -11.58 5.52 -22.43
N ASP A 302 -10.41 5.64 -21.82
CA ASP A 302 -9.84 4.67 -20.87
C ASP A 302 -10.21 5.06 -19.45
N ARG A 303 -11.47 4.79 -19.08
CA ARG A 303 -12.05 5.21 -17.81
C ARG A 303 -12.58 4.03 -17.01
N ILE A 304 -12.30 4.02 -15.72
CA ILE A 304 -12.95 3.11 -14.77
C ILE A 304 -14.28 3.69 -14.27
N ARG A 305 -14.38 5.04 -14.17
CA ARG A 305 -15.53 5.67 -13.54
C ARG A 305 -15.95 6.97 -14.23
N THR A 306 -17.25 7.28 -14.20
CA THR A 306 -17.82 8.53 -14.70
C THR A 306 -18.62 9.24 -13.63
N TYR A 307 -18.30 10.51 -13.42
CA TYR A 307 -18.93 11.46 -12.51
C TYR A 307 -19.78 12.44 -13.33
N ASN A 308 -21.11 12.26 -13.33
CA ASN A 308 -22.05 13.09 -14.08
C ASN A 308 -22.81 14.01 -13.11
N PHE A 309 -22.36 15.24 -12.98
CA PHE A 309 -22.93 16.22 -12.07
C PHE A 309 -24.35 16.65 -12.44
N PRO A 310 -24.69 16.96 -13.74
CA PRO A 310 -26.07 17.30 -14.12
C PRO A 310 -27.10 16.25 -13.76
N GLN A 311 -26.72 14.96 -13.71
CA GLN A 311 -27.61 13.86 -13.38
C GLN A 311 -27.44 13.36 -11.94
N ASN A 312 -26.60 13.99 -11.13
CA ASN A 312 -26.21 13.54 -9.79
C ASN A 312 -25.83 12.04 -9.75
N ARG A 313 -25.09 11.58 -10.77
CA ARG A 313 -24.87 10.16 -11.07
C ARG A 313 -23.37 9.81 -11.12
N LEU A 314 -23.00 8.75 -10.39
CA LEU A 314 -21.71 8.08 -10.53
C LEU A 314 -21.93 6.72 -11.20
N THR A 315 -21.10 6.40 -12.20
CA THR A 315 -21.11 5.08 -12.86
C THR A 315 -19.73 4.47 -12.80
N ASP A 316 -19.60 3.29 -12.18
CA ASP A 316 -18.39 2.46 -12.26
C ASP A 316 -18.57 1.46 -13.40
N HIS A 317 -17.70 1.57 -14.41
CA HIS A 317 -17.81 0.79 -15.66
C HIS A 317 -17.30 -0.63 -15.52
N ARG A 318 -16.51 -0.94 -14.50
CA ARG A 318 -15.95 -2.28 -14.29
C ARG A 318 -17.03 -3.28 -13.86
N ILE A 319 -17.97 -2.81 -13.05
CA ILE A 319 -19.05 -3.63 -12.48
C ILE A 319 -20.45 -3.18 -12.95
N ASN A 320 -20.52 -2.24 -13.90
CA ASN A 320 -21.75 -1.62 -14.40
C ASN A 320 -22.64 -1.06 -13.28
N LEU A 321 -22.04 -0.59 -12.17
CA LEU A 321 -22.76 0.01 -11.05
C LEU A 321 -23.10 1.46 -11.36
N THR A 322 -24.34 1.84 -11.11
CA THR A 322 -24.79 3.24 -11.22
C THR A 322 -25.44 3.68 -9.91
N LEU A 323 -24.92 4.77 -9.32
CA LEU A 323 -25.42 5.39 -8.09
C LEU A 323 -25.89 6.81 -8.37
N TYR A 324 -27.12 7.14 -7.94
CA TYR A 324 -27.74 8.48 -8.12
C TYR A 324 -27.60 9.33 -6.85
N LYS A 325 -26.38 9.43 -6.33
CA LYS A 325 -26.02 10.19 -5.12
C LYS A 325 -24.60 10.74 -5.20
N LEU A 326 -24.25 11.30 -6.37
CA LEU A 326 -22.89 11.81 -6.60
C LEU A 326 -22.47 12.85 -5.56
N ASP A 327 -23.39 13.75 -5.16
CA ASP A 327 -23.08 14.79 -4.16
C ASP A 327 -22.64 14.19 -2.82
N ALA A 328 -23.33 13.14 -2.36
CA ALA A 328 -22.98 12.43 -1.14
C ALA A 328 -21.62 11.72 -1.29
N ILE A 329 -21.35 11.11 -2.46
CA ILE A 329 -20.06 10.48 -2.73
C ILE A 329 -18.92 11.50 -2.73
N MET A 330 -19.11 12.68 -3.34
CA MET A 330 -18.14 13.78 -3.31
C MET A 330 -17.97 14.36 -1.90
N ALA A 331 -18.97 14.22 -1.03
CA ALA A 331 -18.85 14.53 0.38
C ALA A 331 -18.13 13.46 1.22
N GLY A 332 -17.75 12.32 0.61
CA GLY A 332 -17.00 11.23 1.25
C GLY A 332 -17.84 10.00 1.61
N GLU A 333 -19.13 9.93 1.23
CA GLU A 333 -19.97 8.74 1.48
C GLU A 333 -19.75 7.66 0.41
N MET A 334 -18.58 7.00 0.46
CA MET A 334 -18.16 6.03 -0.56
C MET A 334 -18.45 4.57 -0.18
N GLU A 335 -19.06 4.29 0.96
CA GLU A 335 -19.17 2.93 1.51
C GLU A 335 -19.93 1.97 0.59
N ASP A 336 -21.09 2.39 0.03
CA ASP A 336 -21.88 1.54 -0.88
C ASP A 336 -21.12 1.21 -2.16
N LEU A 337 -20.31 2.16 -2.66
CA LEU A 337 -19.47 1.96 -3.83
C LEU A 337 -18.40 0.90 -3.56
N PHE A 338 -17.69 1.04 -2.45
CA PHE A 338 -16.64 0.08 -2.07
C PHE A 338 -17.21 -1.28 -1.69
N ALA A 339 -18.35 -1.34 -1.02
CA ALA A 339 -19.03 -2.60 -0.72
C ALA A 339 -19.35 -3.39 -2.00
N ALA A 340 -19.89 -2.71 -3.02
CA ALA A 340 -20.19 -3.33 -4.30
C ALA A 340 -18.92 -3.79 -5.04
N LEU A 341 -17.85 -2.98 -5.05
CA LEU A 341 -16.58 -3.33 -5.67
C LEU A 341 -15.92 -4.53 -4.99
N ARG A 342 -15.89 -4.55 -3.65
CA ARG A 342 -15.36 -5.66 -2.87
C ARG A 342 -16.15 -6.96 -3.12
N LYS A 343 -17.47 -6.88 -3.14
CA LYS A 343 -18.34 -8.04 -3.44
C LYS A 343 -18.04 -8.61 -4.81
N HIS A 344 -17.88 -7.77 -5.83
CA HIS A 344 -17.55 -8.21 -7.19
C HIS A 344 -16.15 -8.84 -7.28
N ASP A 345 -15.14 -8.19 -6.68
CA ASP A 345 -13.76 -8.71 -6.63
C ASP A 345 -13.70 -10.07 -5.91
N ARG A 346 -14.41 -10.20 -4.79
CA ARG A 346 -14.54 -11.48 -4.07
C ARG A 346 -15.12 -12.58 -4.96
N GLN A 347 -16.21 -12.27 -5.68
CA GLN A 347 -16.84 -13.25 -6.58
C GLN A 347 -15.88 -13.68 -7.70
N GLN A 348 -15.19 -12.74 -8.34
CA GLN A 348 -14.21 -13.06 -9.38
C GLN A 348 -13.05 -13.93 -8.87
N ARG A 349 -12.53 -13.66 -7.68
CA ARG A 349 -11.43 -14.44 -7.08
C ARG A 349 -11.89 -15.85 -6.70
N LEU A 350 -13.10 -16.02 -6.21
CA LEU A 350 -13.68 -17.32 -5.91
C LEU A 350 -13.88 -18.15 -7.21
N GLU A 351 -14.33 -17.53 -8.29
CA GLU A 351 -14.46 -18.16 -9.60
C GLU A 351 -13.09 -18.61 -10.13
N GLN A 352 -12.05 -17.78 -10.00
CA GLN A 352 -10.67 -18.12 -10.39
C GLN A 352 -10.08 -19.25 -9.53
N ALA A 353 -10.35 -19.26 -8.23
CA ALA A 353 -9.89 -20.31 -7.32
C ALA A 353 -10.64 -21.64 -7.50
N GLY A 354 -11.91 -21.59 -7.94
CA GLY A 354 -12.71 -22.78 -8.22
C GLY A 354 -12.44 -23.43 -9.60
N THR A 355 -11.71 -22.73 -10.47
CA THR A 355 -11.32 -23.22 -11.81
C THR A 355 -9.89 -23.75 -11.86
N ALA A 356 -9.12 -23.65 -10.78
CA ALA A 356 -7.78 -24.21 -10.59
C ALA A 356 -7.83 -25.47 -9.72
#